data_a44acd90f7f003287c7e266b4480f5d7
#
_entry.id   a44acd90f7f003287c7e266b4480f5d7
#
_cell.length_a   1.000
_cell.length_b   1.000
_cell.length_c   1.000
_cell.angle_alpha   90.00
_cell.angle_beta   90.00
_cell.angle_gamma   90.00
#
_symmetry.space_group_name_H-M   'P 1'
#
loop_
_entity.id
_entity.type
_entity.pdbx_description
1 polymer ?
#
loop_
_entity_poly.entity_id
_entity_poly.type
_entity_poly.pdbx_seq_one_letter_code
_entity_poly.pdbx_strand_id
1 'polypeptide(L)'
;MIGGNERVVRPRLADAKFFFDQDRKKTLASRVEGLAKVVYHNKLGTQGERTDRVRAIAKGIAALLPQAKDAAFVQAVDTAAQLAKTDLLTDMVGEFPELQGIMGGYYARHDGLGEDVAQAIEDHYKPRFAGDELPRNPVGVVVALADKLETLVGMFGIGNVPTGDKDPVSYTHLTLPTTSRV
;
A
#
# COMPACT_ATOMS: atom_id res chain seq x y z
N MET A 1 1.31 28.35 -27.10
CA MET A 1 0.78 27.50 -26.02
C MET A 1 1.86 26.68 -25.28
N ILE A 2 2.91 26.19 -25.92
CA ILE A 2 3.95 25.35 -25.27
C ILE A 2 4.69 26.10 -24.14
N GLY A 3 5.14 27.35 -24.37
CA GLY A 3 5.89 28.11 -23.37
C GLY A 3 5.09 28.54 -22.10
N GLY A 4 3.77 28.53 -22.16
CA GLY A 4 2.92 28.77 -20.95
C GLY A 4 2.90 27.57 -20.01
N ASN A 5 2.82 26.36 -20.56
CA ASN A 5 2.83 25.13 -19.78
C ASN A 5 4.21 24.86 -19.14
N GLU A 6 5.30 25.16 -19.83
CA GLU A 6 6.65 25.04 -19.29
C GLU A 6 6.87 25.92 -18.04
N ARG A 7 6.33 27.14 -18.04
CA ARG A 7 6.43 28.05 -16.90
C ARG A 7 5.70 27.56 -15.65
N VAL A 8 4.65 26.77 -15.81
CA VAL A 8 3.88 26.19 -14.68
C VAL A 8 4.52 24.88 -14.21
N VAL A 9 5.04 24.07 -15.12
CA VAL A 9 5.60 22.75 -14.82
C VAL A 9 6.96 22.84 -14.14
N ARG A 10 7.84 23.77 -14.54
CA ARG A 10 9.18 23.91 -13.95
C ARG A 10 9.19 24.13 -12.42
N PRO A 11 8.39 25.06 -11.86
CA PRO A 11 8.31 25.23 -10.40
C PRO A 11 7.82 23.94 -9.73
N ARG A 12 6.80 23.29 -10.24
CA ARG A 12 6.27 22.03 -9.66
C ARG A 12 7.30 20.90 -9.67
N LEU A 13 8.13 20.79 -10.70
CA LEU A 13 9.22 19.81 -10.73
C LEU A 13 10.33 20.14 -9.72
N ALA A 14 10.62 21.44 -9.52
CA ALA A 14 11.57 21.87 -8.51
C ALA A 14 11.08 21.57 -7.09
N ASP A 15 9.79 21.81 -6.84
CA ASP A 15 9.12 21.49 -5.58
C ASP A 15 9.12 19.97 -5.33
N ALA A 16 8.77 19.18 -6.35
CA ALA A 16 8.80 17.72 -6.26
C ALA A 16 10.19 17.19 -5.93
N LYS A 17 11.25 17.76 -6.55
CA LYS A 17 12.63 17.40 -6.22
C LYS A 17 12.96 17.75 -4.77
N PHE A 18 12.54 18.91 -4.29
CA PHE A 18 12.75 19.32 -2.91
C PHE A 18 12.08 18.37 -1.92
N PHE A 19 10.80 18.01 -2.14
CA PHE A 19 10.07 17.05 -1.30
C PHE A 19 10.74 15.68 -1.30
N PHE A 20 11.15 15.18 -2.46
CA PHE A 20 11.86 13.91 -2.58
C PHE A 20 13.18 13.92 -1.77
N ASP A 21 13.96 14.98 -1.88
CA ASP A 21 15.23 15.09 -1.14
C ASP A 21 15.01 15.26 0.39
N GLN A 22 13.92 15.92 0.81
CA GLN A 22 13.57 16.03 2.22
C GLN A 22 13.09 14.70 2.81
N ASP A 23 12.22 14.00 2.08
CA ASP A 23 11.68 12.73 2.52
C ASP A 23 12.76 11.67 2.76
N ARG A 24 13.80 11.66 1.94
CA ARG A 24 14.94 10.74 2.05
C ARG A 24 15.83 10.96 3.28
N LYS A 25 15.67 12.07 3.99
CA LYS A 25 16.38 12.32 5.26
C LYS A 25 15.87 11.46 6.41
N LYS A 26 14.70 10.86 6.26
CA LYS A 26 14.07 9.99 7.27
C LYS A 26 13.70 8.66 6.63
N THR A 27 14.00 7.57 7.32
CA THR A 27 13.62 6.23 6.85
C THR A 27 12.12 5.99 6.95
N LEU A 28 11.59 5.05 6.15
CA LEU A 28 10.21 4.60 6.28
C LEU A 28 9.91 4.04 7.67
N ALA A 29 10.87 3.31 8.26
CA ALA A 29 10.73 2.75 9.60
C ALA A 29 10.53 3.84 10.67
N SER A 30 11.21 4.99 10.55
CA SER A 30 11.05 6.11 11.49
C SER A 30 9.67 6.79 11.41
N ARG A 31 8.90 6.51 10.34
CA ARG A 31 7.57 7.08 10.12
C ARG A 31 6.43 6.20 10.67
N VAL A 32 6.72 4.95 11.06
CA VAL A 32 5.70 3.99 11.52
C VAL A 32 4.88 4.54 12.68
N GLU A 33 5.50 5.15 13.67
CA GLU A 33 4.80 5.74 14.82
C GLU A 33 3.82 6.85 14.40
N GLY A 34 4.12 7.56 13.33
CA GLY A 34 3.25 8.61 12.79
C GLY A 34 1.92 8.08 12.25
N LEU A 35 1.85 6.82 11.84
CA LEU A 35 0.61 6.20 11.36
C LEU A 35 -0.49 6.14 12.42
N ALA A 36 -0.14 6.12 13.70
CA ALA A 36 -1.10 6.17 14.81
C ALA A 36 -1.87 7.52 14.86
N LYS A 37 -1.37 8.56 14.21
CA LYS A 37 -2.01 9.88 14.13
C LYS A 37 -2.90 10.06 12.89
N VAL A 38 -2.82 9.13 11.94
CA VAL A 38 -3.60 9.17 10.70
C VAL A 38 -4.87 8.37 10.91
N VAL A 39 -6.01 9.03 10.85
CA VAL A 39 -7.32 8.37 10.94
C VAL A 39 -7.57 7.59 9.65
N TYR A 40 -7.80 6.27 9.77
CA TYR A 40 -8.23 5.43 8.67
C TYR A 40 -9.74 5.49 8.49
N HIS A 41 -10.46 5.20 9.55
CA HIS A 41 -11.91 5.25 9.58
C HIS A 41 -12.40 5.45 11.03
N ASN A 42 -13.45 6.24 11.22
CA ASN A 42 -13.95 6.60 12.56
C ASN A 42 -14.34 5.40 13.45
N LYS A 43 -14.73 4.26 12.83
CA LYS A 43 -15.08 3.01 13.53
C LYS A 43 -13.99 1.96 13.51
N LEU A 44 -13.01 2.07 12.63
CA LEU A 44 -11.93 1.08 12.43
C LEU A 44 -10.58 1.58 12.95
N GLY A 45 -10.53 2.82 13.44
CA GLY A 45 -9.37 3.40 14.07
C GLY A 45 -8.38 4.06 13.12
N THR A 46 -7.11 4.05 13.51
CA THR A 46 -5.99 4.71 12.81
C THR A 46 -5.34 3.82 11.77
N GLN A 47 -4.51 4.42 10.91
CA GLN A 47 -3.65 3.66 9.98
C GLN A 47 -2.63 2.79 10.73
N GLY A 48 -2.18 3.20 11.92
CA GLY A 48 -1.30 2.39 12.76
C GLY A 48 -1.98 1.09 13.20
N GLU A 49 -3.19 1.18 13.78
CA GLU A 49 -3.98 0.01 14.17
C GLU A 49 -4.32 -0.89 12.97
N ARG A 50 -4.63 -0.29 11.82
CA ARG A 50 -4.84 -1.01 10.57
C ARG A 50 -3.58 -1.76 10.13
N THR A 51 -2.44 -1.12 10.19
CA THR A 51 -1.14 -1.74 9.85
C THR A 51 -0.86 -2.97 10.72
N ASP A 52 -1.16 -2.91 12.01
CA ASP A 52 -0.97 -4.06 12.92
C ASP A 52 -1.89 -5.23 12.53
N ARG A 53 -3.14 -4.96 12.16
CA ARG A 53 -4.06 -6.00 11.66
C ARG A 53 -3.58 -6.60 10.34
N VAL A 54 -3.14 -5.77 9.39
CA VAL A 54 -2.59 -6.23 8.10
C VAL A 54 -1.36 -7.10 8.31
N ARG A 55 -0.45 -6.71 9.21
CA ARG A 55 0.73 -7.53 9.57
C ARG A 55 0.34 -8.90 10.13
N ALA A 56 -0.63 -8.94 11.03
CA ALA A 56 -1.10 -10.20 11.61
C ALA A 56 -1.70 -11.13 10.53
N ILE A 57 -2.53 -10.59 9.63
CA ILE A 57 -3.12 -11.33 8.52
C ILE A 57 -2.02 -11.80 7.55
N ALA A 58 -1.08 -10.93 7.18
CA ALA A 58 0.01 -11.26 6.28
C ALA A 58 0.90 -12.40 6.81
N LYS A 59 1.21 -12.39 8.12
CA LYS A 59 1.92 -13.49 8.78
C LYS A 59 1.12 -14.79 8.76
N GLY A 60 -0.19 -14.72 9.00
CA GLY A 60 -1.08 -15.87 8.90
C GLY A 60 -1.10 -16.48 7.50
N ILE A 61 -1.20 -15.64 6.46
CA ILE A 61 -1.14 -16.08 5.06
C ILE A 61 0.22 -16.70 4.73
N ALA A 62 1.32 -16.02 5.11
CA ALA A 62 2.67 -16.52 4.87
C ALA A 62 2.93 -17.90 5.49
N ALA A 63 2.35 -18.16 6.67
CA ALA A 63 2.45 -19.45 7.35
C ALA A 63 1.77 -20.60 6.60
N LEU A 64 0.82 -20.32 5.71
CA LEU A 64 0.12 -21.31 4.89
C LEU A 64 0.86 -21.64 3.59
N LEU A 65 1.87 -20.86 3.24
CA LEU A 65 2.59 -21.00 1.97
C LEU A 65 3.80 -21.96 2.11
N PRO A 66 4.22 -22.59 1.01
CA PRO A 66 5.45 -23.43 1.02
C PRO A 66 6.68 -22.66 1.49
N GLN A 67 6.73 -21.36 1.24
CA GLN A 67 7.81 -20.43 1.65
C GLN A 67 7.84 -20.13 3.16
N ALA A 68 6.88 -20.62 3.94
CA ALA A 68 6.84 -20.41 5.41
C ALA A 68 8.11 -20.87 6.15
N LYS A 69 8.86 -21.79 5.54
CA LYS A 69 10.13 -22.30 6.09
C LYS A 69 11.31 -21.35 5.85
N ASP A 70 11.17 -20.42 4.95
CA ASP A 70 12.19 -19.41 4.65
C ASP A 70 11.99 -18.19 5.57
N ALA A 71 12.90 -18.07 6.54
CA ALA A 71 12.87 -16.96 7.50
C ALA A 71 13.02 -15.59 6.81
N ALA A 72 13.79 -15.52 5.70
CA ALA A 72 13.95 -14.28 4.96
C ALA A 72 12.64 -13.85 4.28
N PHE A 73 11.89 -14.80 3.73
CA PHE A 73 10.56 -14.54 3.16
C PHE A 73 9.58 -14.02 4.22
N VAL A 74 9.49 -14.70 5.37
CA VAL A 74 8.60 -14.29 6.46
C VAL A 74 8.96 -12.89 6.98
N GLN A 75 10.25 -12.61 7.13
CA GLN A 75 10.72 -11.29 7.54
C GLN A 75 10.40 -10.21 6.50
N ALA A 76 10.57 -10.50 5.21
CA ALA A 76 10.24 -9.58 4.13
C ALA A 76 8.73 -9.26 4.11
N VAL A 77 7.86 -10.26 4.32
CA VAL A 77 6.41 -10.06 4.43
C VAL A 77 6.06 -9.15 5.61
N ASP A 78 6.62 -9.39 6.80
CA ASP A 78 6.36 -8.56 7.98
C ASP A 78 6.84 -7.11 7.78
N THR A 79 8.04 -6.94 7.26
CA THR A 79 8.62 -5.62 6.97
C THR A 79 7.79 -4.86 5.94
N ALA A 80 7.44 -5.51 4.83
CA ALA A 80 6.63 -4.88 3.79
C ALA A 80 5.23 -4.50 4.29
N ALA A 81 4.57 -5.38 5.05
CA ALA A 81 3.26 -5.09 5.65
C ALA A 81 3.32 -3.92 6.65
N GLN A 82 4.40 -3.83 7.44
CA GLN A 82 4.59 -2.74 8.39
C GLN A 82 4.80 -1.39 7.70
N LEU A 83 5.55 -1.37 6.60
CA LEU A 83 5.99 -0.15 5.94
C LEU A 83 5.11 0.29 4.77
N ALA A 84 4.18 -0.56 4.32
CA ALA A 84 3.39 -0.34 3.11
C ALA A 84 2.65 1.01 3.05
N LYS A 85 2.23 1.54 4.19
CA LYS A 85 1.47 2.81 4.28
C LYS A 85 2.28 3.98 4.83
N THR A 86 3.57 3.81 5.11
CA THR A 86 4.39 4.86 5.71
C THR A 86 4.69 6.03 4.76
N ASP A 87 4.59 5.80 3.46
CA ASP A 87 4.74 6.85 2.45
C ASP A 87 3.60 7.88 2.48
N LEU A 88 2.45 7.55 3.06
CA LEU A 88 1.36 8.50 3.32
C LEU A 88 1.78 9.68 4.22
N LEU A 89 2.88 9.52 4.97
CA LEU A 89 3.44 10.53 5.86
C LEU A 89 4.59 11.31 5.22
N THR A 90 4.83 11.12 3.93
CA THR A 90 5.87 11.82 3.17
C THR A 90 5.30 13.08 2.53
N ASP A 91 6.16 14.09 2.38
CA ASP A 91 5.78 15.34 1.73
C ASP A 91 5.42 15.10 0.26
N MET A 92 6.13 14.18 -0.39
CA MET A 92 5.90 13.83 -1.79
C MET A 92 4.49 13.26 -2.01
N VAL A 93 4.05 12.30 -1.19
CA VAL A 93 2.69 11.71 -1.29
C VAL A 93 1.63 12.69 -0.79
N GLY A 94 1.96 13.54 0.16
CA GLY A 94 1.07 14.63 0.60
C GLY A 94 0.72 15.60 -0.52
N GLU A 95 1.70 15.94 -1.38
CA GLU A 95 1.50 16.84 -2.54
C GLU A 95 0.99 16.09 -3.78
N PHE A 96 1.40 14.83 -3.98
CA PHE A 96 1.04 13.98 -5.11
C PHE A 96 0.45 12.64 -4.61
N PRO A 97 -0.82 12.61 -4.19
CA PRO A 97 -1.44 11.41 -3.61
C PRO A 97 -1.47 10.20 -4.54
N GLU A 98 -1.46 10.43 -5.85
CA GLU A 98 -1.40 9.38 -6.89
C GLU A 98 -0.10 8.57 -6.87
N LEU A 99 0.95 9.09 -6.22
CA LEU A 99 2.24 8.42 -6.09
C LEU A 99 2.34 7.52 -4.85
N GLN A 100 1.26 7.38 -4.07
CA GLN A 100 1.24 6.45 -2.94
C GLN A 100 1.56 5.02 -3.41
N GLY A 101 2.36 4.30 -2.63
CA GLY A 101 2.92 2.99 -2.99
C GLY A 101 4.16 3.11 -3.88
N ILE A 102 4.10 3.87 -4.95
CA ILE A 102 5.25 4.10 -5.85
C ILE A 102 6.39 4.76 -5.08
N MET A 103 6.11 5.84 -4.35
CA MET A 103 7.12 6.52 -3.54
C MET A 103 7.59 5.65 -2.38
N GLY A 104 6.69 4.87 -1.77
CA GLY A 104 7.06 3.85 -0.79
C GLY A 104 8.11 2.88 -1.31
N GLY A 105 7.95 2.39 -2.54
CA GLY A 105 8.94 1.54 -3.21
C GLY A 105 10.30 2.22 -3.42
N TYR A 106 10.31 3.49 -3.87
CA TYR A 106 11.53 4.27 -4.03
C TYR A 106 12.26 4.48 -2.70
N TYR A 107 11.53 4.85 -1.65
CA TYR A 107 12.11 5.08 -0.32
C TYR A 107 12.59 3.78 0.34
N ALA A 108 11.88 2.66 0.13
CA ALA A 108 12.34 1.34 0.59
C ALA A 108 13.67 0.93 -0.03
N ARG A 109 13.86 1.18 -1.33
CA ARG A 109 15.16 0.97 -2.01
C ARG A 109 16.24 1.88 -1.45
N HIS A 110 15.92 3.14 -1.22
CA HIS A 110 16.85 4.10 -0.61
C HIS A 110 17.27 3.68 0.80
N ASP A 111 16.34 3.13 1.58
CA ASP A 111 16.59 2.65 2.94
C ASP A 111 17.31 1.28 2.97
N GLY A 112 17.57 0.67 1.81
CA GLY A 112 18.29 -0.60 1.72
C GLY A 112 17.49 -1.83 2.16
N LEU A 113 16.15 -1.79 2.07
CA LEU A 113 15.26 -2.87 2.54
C LEU A 113 15.20 -4.08 1.60
N GLY A 114 15.89 -4.03 0.46
CA GLY A 114 15.85 -5.08 -0.55
C GLY A 114 14.71 -4.92 -1.55
N GLU A 115 14.90 -5.53 -2.74
CA GLU A 115 13.99 -5.34 -3.86
C GLU A 115 12.63 -6.00 -3.62
N ASP A 116 12.59 -7.18 -2.97
CA ASP A 116 11.33 -7.88 -2.69
C ASP A 116 10.40 -7.06 -1.80
N VAL A 117 10.94 -6.41 -0.77
CA VAL A 117 10.19 -5.51 0.12
C VAL A 117 9.76 -4.25 -0.62
N ALA A 118 10.65 -3.65 -1.41
CA ALA A 118 10.35 -2.43 -2.16
C ALA A 118 9.23 -2.66 -3.20
N GLN A 119 9.30 -3.76 -3.96
CA GLN A 119 8.25 -4.15 -4.90
C GLN A 119 6.93 -4.47 -4.18
N ALA A 120 6.99 -5.15 -3.04
CA ALA A 120 5.79 -5.45 -2.26
C ALA A 120 5.08 -4.17 -1.76
N ILE A 121 5.84 -3.19 -1.29
CA ILE A 121 5.31 -1.88 -0.87
C ILE A 121 4.66 -1.17 -2.06
N GLU A 122 5.29 -1.17 -3.23
CA GLU A 122 4.74 -0.57 -4.44
C GLU A 122 3.48 -1.29 -4.92
N ASP A 123 3.49 -2.62 -4.91
CA ASP A 123 2.47 -3.48 -5.52
C ASP A 123 1.29 -3.84 -4.61
N HIS A 124 1.33 -3.53 -3.30
CA HIS A 124 0.26 -3.96 -2.39
C HIS A 124 -1.13 -3.36 -2.70
N TYR A 125 -1.18 -2.30 -3.50
CA TYR A 125 -2.43 -1.76 -4.02
C TYR A 125 -2.99 -2.57 -5.21
N LYS A 126 -2.17 -3.38 -5.87
CA LYS A 126 -2.59 -4.19 -7.03
C LYS A 126 -3.39 -5.44 -6.60
N PRO A 127 -4.34 -5.88 -7.41
CA PRO A 127 -4.95 -5.16 -8.52
C PRO A 127 -5.84 -4.02 -7.99
N ARG A 128 -5.85 -2.87 -8.68
CA ARG A 128 -6.64 -1.69 -8.32
C ARG A 128 -8.01 -1.68 -8.97
N PHE A 129 -8.12 -2.40 -10.10
CA PHE A 129 -9.33 -2.55 -10.90
C PHE A 129 -9.33 -3.89 -11.63
N ALA A 130 -10.46 -4.27 -12.21
CA ALA A 130 -10.56 -5.52 -12.99
C ALA A 130 -9.65 -5.48 -14.22
N GLY A 131 -8.73 -6.47 -14.34
CA GLY A 131 -7.75 -6.53 -15.40
C GLY A 131 -6.44 -5.79 -15.12
N ASP A 132 -6.28 -5.19 -13.94
CA ASP A 132 -4.99 -4.63 -13.50
C ASP A 132 -3.94 -5.75 -13.30
N GLU A 133 -2.68 -5.37 -13.29
CA GLU A 133 -1.58 -6.29 -13.02
C GLU A 133 -1.64 -6.84 -11.59
N LEU A 134 -1.14 -8.05 -11.43
CA LEU A 134 -0.94 -8.64 -10.10
C LEU A 134 0.40 -8.17 -9.50
N PRO A 135 0.58 -8.28 -8.17
CA PRO A 135 1.87 -8.05 -7.54
C PRO A 135 2.97 -8.94 -8.15
N ARG A 136 4.14 -8.34 -8.37
CA ARG A 136 5.26 -8.95 -9.12
C ARG A 136 5.96 -10.10 -8.41
N ASN A 137 5.88 -10.16 -7.07
CA ASN A 137 6.58 -11.16 -6.28
C ASN A 137 5.68 -11.76 -5.17
N PRO A 138 6.05 -12.93 -4.59
CA PRO A 138 5.24 -13.58 -3.57
C PRO A 138 5.02 -12.72 -2.30
N VAL A 139 6.00 -11.91 -1.89
CA VAL A 139 5.86 -10.99 -0.75
C VAL A 139 4.76 -9.97 -1.03
N GLY A 140 4.76 -9.38 -2.23
CA GLY A 140 3.74 -8.44 -2.67
C GLY A 140 2.35 -9.06 -2.74
N VAL A 141 2.24 -10.30 -3.21
CA VAL A 141 0.96 -11.04 -3.24
C VAL A 141 0.39 -11.20 -1.84
N VAL A 142 1.21 -11.61 -0.86
CA VAL A 142 0.77 -11.80 0.53
C VAL A 142 0.31 -10.48 1.14
N VAL A 143 1.09 -9.41 0.97
CA VAL A 143 0.76 -8.09 1.55
C VAL A 143 -0.49 -7.49 0.89
N ALA A 144 -0.60 -7.59 -0.44
CA ALA A 144 -1.78 -7.13 -1.17
C ALA A 144 -3.05 -7.88 -0.74
N LEU A 145 -2.96 -9.20 -0.57
CA LEU A 145 -4.08 -10.02 -0.11
C LEU A 145 -4.47 -9.66 1.33
N ALA A 146 -3.50 -9.48 2.21
CA ALA A 146 -3.74 -9.08 3.60
C ALA A 146 -4.41 -7.71 3.70
N ASP A 147 -3.96 -6.72 2.93
CA ASP A 147 -4.53 -5.37 2.87
C ASP A 147 -5.99 -5.39 2.41
N LYS A 148 -6.31 -6.19 1.39
CA LYS A 148 -7.67 -6.34 0.87
C LYS A 148 -8.59 -7.11 1.81
N LEU A 149 -8.11 -8.18 2.42
CA LEU A 149 -8.88 -8.96 3.40
C LEU A 149 -9.20 -8.12 4.63
N GLU A 150 -8.23 -7.34 5.15
CA GLU A 150 -8.46 -6.44 6.28
C GLU A 150 -9.55 -5.41 5.96
N THR A 151 -9.47 -4.78 4.78
CA THR A 151 -10.47 -3.81 4.33
C THR A 151 -11.85 -4.46 4.21
N LEU A 152 -11.93 -5.64 3.60
CA LEU A 152 -13.16 -6.37 3.37
C LEU A 152 -13.84 -6.73 4.69
N VAL A 153 -13.11 -7.39 5.58
CA VAL A 153 -13.61 -7.80 6.91
C VAL A 153 -13.98 -6.59 7.75
N GLY A 154 -13.15 -5.55 7.74
CA GLY A 154 -13.42 -4.32 8.48
C GLY A 154 -14.70 -3.63 8.02
N MET A 155 -14.88 -3.44 6.71
CA MET A 155 -16.06 -2.76 6.16
C MET A 155 -17.35 -3.57 6.36
N PHE A 156 -17.31 -4.90 6.16
CA PHE A 156 -18.46 -5.75 6.49
C PHE A 156 -18.77 -5.73 7.99
N GLY A 157 -17.74 -5.77 8.83
CA GLY A 157 -17.90 -5.75 10.29
C GLY A 157 -18.59 -4.51 10.84
N ILE A 158 -18.43 -3.35 10.18
CA ILE A 158 -19.13 -2.10 10.54
C ILE A 158 -20.46 -1.93 9.83
N GLY A 159 -20.92 -2.93 9.07
CA GLY A 159 -22.19 -2.91 8.34
C GLY A 159 -22.16 -2.15 7.01
N ASN A 160 -20.97 -1.81 6.51
CA ASN A 160 -20.81 -1.12 5.23
C ASN A 160 -20.71 -2.15 4.08
N VAL A 161 -21.87 -2.69 3.73
CA VAL A 161 -21.99 -3.75 2.71
C VAL A 161 -22.26 -3.13 1.34
N PRO A 162 -21.68 -3.63 0.24
CA PRO A 162 -22.02 -3.18 -1.11
C PRO A 162 -23.51 -3.37 -1.40
N THR A 163 -24.12 -2.37 -2.00
CA THR A 163 -25.47 -2.44 -2.56
C THR A 163 -25.39 -2.29 -4.07
N GLY A 164 -26.38 -2.76 -4.83
CA GLY A 164 -26.34 -2.91 -6.29
C GLY A 164 -25.70 -1.75 -7.08
N ASP A 165 -25.84 -0.52 -6.58
CA ASP A 165 -25.30 0.70 -7.23
C ASP A 165 -24.08 1.30 -6.53
N LYS A 166 -23.69 0.77 -5.36
CA LYS A 166 -22.62 1.36 -4.55
C LYS A 166 -21.68 0.28 -4.04
N ASP A 167 -20.46 0.33 -4.53
CA ASP A 167 -19.35 -0.50 -4.07
C ASP A 167 -18.25 0.40 -3.46
N PRO A 168 -18.32 0.70 -2.15
CA PRO A 168 -17.47 1.70 -1.51
C PRO A 168 -15.98 1.32 -1.46
N VAL A 169 -15.63 0.06 -1.72
CA VAL A 169 -14.24 -0.43 -1.70
C VAL A 169 -13.93 -1.36 -2.88
N SER A 170 -14.72 -1.30 -3.94
CA SER A 170 -14.52 -2.11 -5.15
C SER A 170 -14.48 -3.62 -4.89
N TYR A 171 -15.38 -4.12 -4.03
CA TYR A 171 -15.51 -5.55 -3.71
C TYR A 171 -15.74 -6.42 -4.94
N THR A 172 -16.40 -5.88 -5.96
CA THR A 172 -16.63 -6.56 -7.24
C THR A 172 -15.35 -7.04 -7.89
N HIS A 173 -14.23 -6.34 -7.69
CA HIS A 173 -12.92 -6.74 -8.21
C HIS A 173 -12.34 -7.95 -7.48
N LEU A 174 -12.75 -8.20 -6.24
CA LEU A 174 -12.31 -9.35 -5.46
C LEU A 174 -13.15 -10.61 -5.70
N THR A 175 -14.39 -10.45 -6.15
CA THR A 175 -15.37 -11.54 -6.23
C THR A 175 -15.68 -12.01 -7.66
N LEU A 176 -15.45 -11.21 -8.68
CA LEU A 176 -15.81 -11.49 -10.07
C LEU A 176 -14.97 -12.53 -10.84
N PRO A 177 -13.74 -12.92 -10.46
CA PRO A 177 -13.02 -13.95 -11.20
C PRO A 177 -13.60 -15.34 -11.12
N THR A 178 -14.54 -15.60 -10.20
CA THR A 178 -15.09 -16.93 -9.95
C THR A 178 -16.38 -17.25 -10.72
N THR A 179 -16.97 -16.30 -11.42
CA THR A 179 -18.25 -16.47 -12.11
C THR A 179 -18.18 -16.28 -13.62
N SER A 180 -17.03 -16.31 -14.24
CA SER A 180 -17.01 -16.31 -15.69
C SER A 180 -16.96 -17.71 -16.26
N ARG A 181 -18.13 -18.09 -16.75
CA ARG A 181 -18.46 -19.03 -17.83
C ARG A 181 -18.95 -20.42 -17.41
N VAL A 182 -20.20 -20.48 -17.47
CA VAL A 182 -20.84 -21.50 -18.31
C VAL A 182 -21.08 -20.88 -19.69
#